data_33e4b342c4c497a326f50378c71caa1d
#
_entry.id   33e4b342c4c497a326f50378c71caa1d
#
_cell.length_a   1.000
_cell.length_b   1.000
_cell.length_c   1.000
_cell.angle_alpha   90.00
_cell.angle_beta   90.00
_cell.angle_gamma   90.00
#
_symmetry.space_group_name_H-M   'P 1'
#
loop_
_entity.id
_entity.type
_entity.pdbx_description
1 polymer ?
#
loop_
_entity_poly.entity_id
_entity_poly.type
_entity_poly.pdbx_seq_one_letter_code
_entity_poly.pdbx_strand_id
1 'polypeptide(L)'
;GTNDCKTIFGASAEVIGRGIQCLLDQIQTFAPQTDVLLISPIYLGEKVWQEGYDQDFSPQSVTVSKELETVYERIAAERQIGYLRASDYVQCSEADQEHLNAQGHQIFAQAVYEKTERMLWKRSGWRQVV
;
A
#
# COMPACT_ATOMS: atom_id res chain seq x y z
N GLY A 1 1.18 -5.22 -5.61
CA GLY A 1 1.94 -4.68 -4.47
C GLY A 1 3.06 -5.61 -4.05
N THR A 2 3.06 -6.12 -2.83
CA THR A 2 4.16 -6.94 -2.29
C THR A 2 4.51 -8.14 -3.16
N ASN A 3 3.53 -8.92 -3.59
CA ASN A 3 3.77 -10.09 -4.43
C ASN A 3 4.35 -9.76 -5.81
N ASP A 4 4.10 -8.57 -6.32
CA ASP A 4 4.69 -8.12 -7.59
C ASP A 4 6.20 -7.85 -7.48
N CYS A 5 6.72 -7.75 -6.24
CA CYS A 5 8.16 -7.61 -5.97
C CYS A 5 8.93 -8.94 -6.07
N LYS A 6 8.24 -10.09 -6.25
CA LYS A 6 8.90 -11.39 -6.42
C LYS A 6 9.77 -11.41 -7.67
N THR A 7 10.89 -12.10 -7.57
CA THR A 7 11.93 -12.14 -8.63
C THR A 7 11.42 -12.64 -9.98
N ILE A 8 10.45 -13.55 -9.96
CA ILE A 8 9.85 -14.11 -11.18
C ILE A 8 9.19 -13.05 -12.08
N PHE A 9 8.73 -11.94 -11.50
CA PHE A 9 8.10 -10.86 -12.28
C PHE A 9 9.11 -9.84 -12.80
N GLY A 10 10.25 -9.67 -12.16
CA GLY A 10 11.29 -8.71 -12.55
C GLY A 10 10.77 -7.27 -12.65
N ALA A 11 9.70 -6.95 -11.91
CA ALA A 11 9.00 -5.66 -12.02
C ALA A 11 9.68 -4.58 -11.16
N SER A 12 9.89 -3.41 -11.75
CA SER A 12 10.25 -2.22 -10.99
C SER A 12 9.01 -1.60 -10.31
N ALA A 13 9.22 -0.74 -9.33
CA ALA A 13 8.13 -0.01 -8.68
C ALA A 13 7.26 0.79 -9.68
N GLU A 14 7.88 1.36 -10.73
CA GLU A 14 7.15 2.07 -11.78
C GLU A 14 6.27 1.13 -12.62
N VAL A 15 6.72 -0.09 -12.92
CA VAL A 15 5.91 -1.09 -13.64
C VAL A 15 4.71 -1.51 -12.78
N ILE A 16 4.93 -1.76 -11.50
CA ILE A 16 3.87 -2.08 -10.54
C ILE A 16 2.87 -0.90 -10.44
N GLY A 17 3.38 0.33 -10.37
CA GLY A 17 2.56 1.54 -10.37
C GLY A 17 1.67 1.67 -11.60
N ARG A 18 2.15 1.31 -12.81
CA ARG A 18 1.31 1.27 -14.01
C ARG A 18 0.15 0.28 -13.87
N GLY A 19 0.39 -0.88 -13.24
CA GLY A 19 -0.68 -1.83 -12.93
C GLY A 19 -1.74 -1.21 -12.01
N ILE A 20 -1.33 -0.45 -10.98
CA ILE A 20 -2.25 0.30 -10.12
C ILE A 20 -3.04 1.34 -10.92
N GLN A 21 -2.39 2.09 -11.81
CA GLN A 21 -3.09 3.05 -12.68
C GLN A 21 -4.16 2.38 -13.54
N CYS A 22 -3.86 1.20 -14.12
CA CYS A 22 -4.86 0.43 -14.89
C CYS A 22 -6.06 0.03 -14.03
N LEU A 23 -5.86 -0.39 -12.77
CA LEU A 23 -6.95 -0.70 -11.85
C LEU A 23 -7.78 0.55 -11.52
N LEU A 24 -7.13 1.69 -11.30
CA LEU A 24 -7.81 2.96 -11.04
C LEU A 24 -8.63 3.43 -12.25
N ASP A 25 -8.13 3.23 -13.48
CA ASP A 25 -8.87 3.52 -14.71
C ASP A 25 -10.14 2.67 -14.83
N GLN A 26 -10.06 1.38 -14.43
CA GLN A 26 -11.24 0.50 -14.39
C GLN A 26 -12.27 0.98 -13.36
N ILE A 27 -11.82 1.35 -12.15
CA ILE A 27 -12.71 1.91 -11.12
C ILE A 27 -13.37 3.19 -11.65
N GLN A 28 -12.61 4.10 -12.24
CA GLN A 28 -13.13 5.34 -12.82
C GLN A 28 -14.16 5.09 -13.92
N THR A 29 -13.97 4.02 -14.71
CA THR A 29 -14.86 3.68 -15.83
C THR A 29 -16.15 3.03 -15.36
N PHE A 30 -16.05 2.06 -14.45
CA PHE A 30 -17.18 1.21 -14.07
C PHE A 30 -17.87 1.62 -12.77
N ALA A 31 -17.19 2.37 -11.91
CA ALA A 31 -17.69 2.81 -10.62
C ALA A 31 -17.20 4.23 -10.26
N PRO A 32 -17.46 5.26 -11.09
CA PRO A 32 -16.87 6.60 -10.97
C PRO A 32 -17.25 7.33 -9.67
N GLN A 33 -18.26 6.87 -8.96
CA GLN A 33 -18.70 7.46 -7.68
C GLN A 33 -18.04 6.80 -6.46
N THR A 34 -17.17 5.81 -6.67
CA THR A 34 -16.50 5.10 -5.58
C THR A 34 -15.36 5.94 -5.01
N ASP A 35 -15.36 6.13 -3.70
CA ASP A 35 -14.19 6.69 -3.01
C ASP A 35 -13.08 5.65 -2.95
N VAL A 36 -11.87 6.06 -3.30
CA VAL A 36 -10.71 5.17 -3.34
C VAL A 36 -9.68 5.60 -2.30
N LEU A 37 -9.24 4.65 -1.50
CA LEU A 37 -8.08 4.77 -0.64
C LEU A 37 -6.98 3.87 -1.17
N LEU A 38 -5.93 4.45 -1.75
CA LEU A 38 -4.73 3.73 -2.16
C LEU A 38 -3.80 3.59 -0.94
N ILE A 39 -3.37 2.36 -0.68
CA ILE A 39 -2.48 2.07 0.45
C ILE A 39 -1.17 1.52 -0.10
N SER A 40 -0.04 2.16 0.21
CA SER A 40 1.26 1.54 -0.09
C SER A 40 1.48 0.36 0.85
N PRO A 41 2.01 -0.77 0.36
CA PRO A 41 2.32 -1.91 1.22
C PRO A 41 3.41 -1.55 2.25
N ILE A 42 3.51 -2.34 3.31
CA ILE A 42 4.65 -2.30 4.21
C ILE A 42 5.91 -2.74 3.46
N TYR A 43 7.07 -2.36 3.98
CA TYR A 43 8.33 -2.81 3.41
C TYR A 43 8.56 -4.29 3.69
N LEU A 44 9.14 -4.99 2.73
CA LEU A 44 9.72 -6.30 2.97
C LEU A 44 10.91 -6.16 3.95
N GLY A 45 11.05 -7.13 4.83
CA GLY A 45 12.18 -7.19 5.75
C GLY A 45 13.50 -7.49 5.02
N GLU A 46 14.60 -7.01 5.58
CA GLU A 46 15.93 -7.13 4.96
C GLU A 46 16.41 -8.59 4.79
N LYS A 47 15.76 -9.52 5.49
CA LYS A 47 16.10 -10.94 5.49
C LYS A 47 15.13 -11.80 4.68
N VAL A 48 14.07 -11.23 4.10
CA VAL A 48 12.99 -11.98 3.44
C VAL A 48 13.48 -12.99 2.40
N TRP A 49 14.57 -12.70 1.72
CA TRP A 49 15.17 -13.52 0.66
C TRP A 49 16.15 -14.58 1.16
N GLN A 50 16.48 -14.59 2.47
CA GLN A 50 17.45 -15.51 3.04
C GLN A 50 16.84 -16.90 3.31
N GLU A 51 17.70 -17.87 3.51
CA GLU A 51 17.30 -19.22 3.92
C GLU A 51 16.44 -19.15 5.20
N GLY A 52 15.32 -19.87 5.18
CA GLY A 52 14.34 -19.87 6.27
C GLY A 52 13.19 -18.88 6.09
N TYR A 53 13.24 -18.03 5.06
CA TYR A 53 12.19 -17.09 4.65
C TYR A 53 11.69 -17.37 3.23
N ASP A 54 11.06 -16.40 2.58
CA ASP A 54 10.53 -16.57 1.21
C ASP A 54 11.60 -16.23 0.16
N GLN A 55 12.24 -17.26 -0.42
CA GLN A 55 13.28 -17.14 -1.43
C GLN A 55 12.78 -16.72 -2.82
N ASP A 56 11.47 -16.54 -3.01
CA ASP A 56 10.95 -15.91 -4.24
C ASP A 56 11.30 -14.43 -4.30
N PHE A 57 11.68 -13.83 -3.18
CA PHE A 57 12.19 -12.46 -3.10
C PHE A 57 13.73 -12.42 -3.21
N SER A 58 14.25 -11.22 -3.35
CA SER A 58 15.69 -10.92 -3.45
C SER A 58 16.00 -9.61 -2.70
N PRO A 59 17.29 -9.24 -2.52
CA PRO A 59 17.64 -7.91 -2.04
C PRO A 59 17.02 -6.78 -2.88
N GLN A 60 16.91 -6.98 -4.20
CA GLN A 60 16.24 -6.03 -5.09
C GLN A 60 14.75 -5.91 -4.78
N SER A 61 14.08 -6.99 -4.41
CA SER A 61 12.67 -6.96 -4.00
C SER A 61 12.45 -6.06 -2.79
N VAL A 62 13.36 -6.07 -1.81
CA VAL A 62 13.32 -5.17 -0.65
C VAL A 62 13.41 -3.72 -1.09
N THR A 63 14.34 -3.41 -2.01
CA THR A 63 14.47 -2.05 -2.58
C THR A 63 13.19 -1.62 -3.29
N VAL A 64 12.65 -2.45 -4.16
CA VAL A 64 11.40 -2.17 -4.90
C VAL A 64 10.23 -1.96 -3.92
N SER A 65 10.11 -2.76 -2.86
CA SER A 65 9.03 -2.60 -1.86
C SER A 65 9.04 -1.23 -1.20
N LYS A 66 10.22 -0.65 -0.96
CA LYS A 66 10.38 0.71 -0.42
C LYS A 66 10.04 1.79 -1.45
N GLU A 67 10.43 1.57 -2.70
CA GLU A 67 10.16 2.52 -3.79
C GLU A 67 8.65 2.61 -4.11
N LEU A 68 7.87 1.55 -3.88
CA LEU A 68 6.41 1.54 -4.08
C LEU A 68 5.71 2.66 -3.32
N GLU A 69 6.20 3.03 -2.15
CA GLU A 69 5.64 4.10 -1.34
C GLU A 69 5.58 5.41 -2.11
N THR A 70 6.71 5.85 -2.67
CA THR A 70 6.81 7.09 -3.43
C THR A 70 5.97 7.05 -4.71
N VAL A 71 5.97 5.89 -5.39
CA VAL A 71 5.18 5.70 -6.62
C VAL A 71 3.68 5.78 -6.33
N TYR A 72 3.21 5.12 -5.27
CA TYR A 72 1.79 5.13 -4.91
C TYR A 72 1.34 6.51 -4.41
N GLU A 73 2.16 7.20 -3.62
CA GLU A 73 1.88 8.57 -3.18
C GLU A 73 1.69 9.52 -4.35
N ARG A 74 2.60 9.47 -5.34
CA ARG A 74 2.50 10.24 -6.57
C ARG A 74 1.21 9.93 -7.33
N ILE A 75 0.90 8.64 -7.56
CA ILE A 75 -0.32 8.21 -8.25
C ILE A 75 -1.57 8.73 -7.53
N ALA A 76 -1.61 8.60 -6.20
CA ALA A 76 -2.74 9.07 -5.41
C ALA A 76 -2.94 10.59 -5.52
N ALA A 77 -1.84 11.35 -5.51
CA ALA A 77 -1.88 12.81 -5.68
C ALA A 77 -2.37 13.21 -7.09
N GLU A 78 -1.83 12.57 -8.15
CA GLU A 78 -2.22 12.80 -9.54
C GLU A 78 -3.71 12.50 -9.78
N ARG A 79 -4.22 11.43 -9.15
CA ARG A 79 -5.61 10.98 -9.26
C ARG A 79 -6.56 11.66 -8.27
N GLN A 80 -6.04 12.46 -7.35
CA GLN A 80 -6.81 13.14 -6.28
C GLN A 80 -7.63 12.15 -5.42
N ILE A 81 -7.06 10.97 -5.15
CA ILE A 81 -7.66 9.94 -4.30
C ILE A 81 -7.01 9.91 -2.91
N GLY A 82 -7.62 9.18 -1.97
CA GLY A 82 -7.05 8.97 -0.65
C GLY A 82 -5.74 8.18 -0.72
N TYR A 83 -4.79 8.50 0.15
CA TYR A 83 -3.54 7.78 0.30
C TYR A 83 -3.23 7.48 1.77
N LEU A 84 -2.74 6.28 2.04
CA LEU A 84 -2.24 5.87 3.34
C LEU A 84 -0.90 5.15 3.16
N ARG A 85 0.12 5.63 3.85
CA ARG A 85 1.43 5.02 3.90
C ARG A 85 1.46 4.00 5.03
N ALA A 86 1.47 2.69 4.72
CA ALA A 86 1.42 1.66 5.74
C ALA A 86 2.67 1.64 6.62
N SER A 87 3.84 1.92 6.05
CA SER A 87 5.13 1.98 6.75
C SER A 87 5.22 3.03 7.86
N ASP A 88 4.35 4.06 7.85
CA ASP A 88 4.27 5.06 8.93
C ASP A 88 3.69 4.47 10.23
N TYR A 89 2.99 3.34 10.14
CA TYR A 89 2.24 2.75 11.27
C TYR A 89 2.78 1.40 11.70
N VAL A 90 3.22 0.58 10.76
CA VAL A 90 3.54 -0.82 11.00
C VAL A 90 4.72 -1.29 10.14
N GLN A 91 5.36 -2.36 10.61
CA GLN A 91 6.44 -3.04 9.91
C GLN A 91 6.12 -4.52 9.75
N CYS A 92 6.84 -5.21 8.86
CA CYS A 92 6.72 -6.65 8.74
C CYS A 92 7.15 -7.38 10.02
N SER A 93 6.61 -8.56 10.23
CA SER A 93 6.97 -9.44 11.34
C SER A 93 8.40 -9.98 11.17
N GLU A 94 9.13 -10.07 12.25
CA GLU A 94 10.42 -10.79 12.28
C GLU A 94 10.27 -12.29 11.97
N ALA A 95 9.05 -12.84 12.13
CA ALA A 95 8.80 -14.25 11.90
C ALA A 95 8.92 -14.68 10.44
N ASP A 96 8.51 -13.81 9.50
CA ASP A 96 8.52 -14.10 8.06
C ASP A 96 9.08 -12.98 7.20
N GLN A 97 9.34 -11.81 7.77
CA GLN A 97 9.91 -10.65 7.06
C GLN A 97 8.99 -10.10 5.96
N GLU A 98 7.71 -10.46 5.95
CA GLU A 98 6.74 -10.14 4.91
C GLU A 98 5.40 -9.64 5.46
N HIS A 99 4.79 -10.36 6.39
CA HIS A 99 3.44 -10.08 6.87
C HIS A 99 3.42 -9.34 8.21
N LEU A 100 2.28 -8.75 8.54
CA LEU A 100 2.04 -8.16 9.85
C LEU A 100 1.82 -9.25 10.90
N ASN A 101 2.32 -9.05 12.11
CA ASN A 101 1.91 -9.84 13.27
C ASN A 101 0.53 -9.35 13.78
N ALA A 102 -0.01 -10.04 14.80
CA ALA A 102 -1.34 -9.73 15.36
C ALA A 102 -1.45 -8.27 15.85
N GLN A 103 -0.42 -7.75 16.51
CA GLN A 103 -0.40 -6.35 16.96
C GLN A 103 -0.34 -5.38 15.79
N GLY A 104 0.46 -5.67 14.77
CA GLY A 104 0.55 -4.88 13.54
C GLY A 104 -0.81 -4.79 12.85
N HIS A 105 -1.56 -5.89 12.75
CA HIS A 105 -2.92 -5.89 12.21
C HIS A 105 -3.86 -4.97 13.00
N GLN A 106 -3.80 -4.97 14.33
CA GLN A 106 -4.63 -4.09 15.16
C GLN A 106 -4.30 -2.60 14.93
N ILE A 107 -3.01 -2.25 14.96
CA ILE A 107 -2.55 -0.88 14.72
C ILE A 107 -2.94 -0.42 13.33
N PHE A 108 -2.72 -1.25 12.33
CA PHE A 108 -3.01 -0.91 10.95
C PHE A 108 -4.51 -0.78 10.68
N ALA A 109 -5.34 -1.65 11.26
CA ALA A 109 -6.80 -1.55 11.17
C ALA A 109 -7.30 -0.21 11.72
N GLN A 110 -6.74 0.27 12.84
CA GLN A 110 -7.08 1.55 13.42
C GLN A 110 -6.70 2.72 12.48
N ALA A 111 -5.50 2.67 11.90
CA ALA A 111 -5.03 3.69 10.95
C ALA A 111 -5.92 3.77 9.69
N VAL A 112 -6.30 2.62 9.14
CA VAL A 112 -7.22 2.54 7.99
C VAL A 112 -8.59 3.08 8.35
N TYR A 113 -9.14 2.70 9.52
CA TYR A 113 -10.42 3.20 10.02
C TYR A 113 -10.43 4.73 10.10
N GLU A 114 -9.46 5.32 10.79
CA GLU A 114 -9.38 6.77 10.96
C GLU A 114 -9.21 7.52 9.63
N LYS A 115 -8.45 6.94 8.70
CA LYS A 115 -8.27 7.53 7.37
C LYS A 115 -9.57 7.50 6.58
N THR A 116 -10.26 6.38 6.59
CA THR A 116 -11.53 6.17 5.88
C THR A 116 -12.62 7.08 6.46
N GLU A 117 -12.72 7.16 7.78
CA GLU A 117 -13.66 8.05 8.46
C GLU A 117 -13.47 9.51 8.03
N ARG A 118 -12.22 9.99 8.01
CA ARG A 118 -11.89 11.35 7.55
C ARG A 118 -12.23 11.59 6.08
N MET A 119 -12.08 10.58 5.22
CA MET A 119 -12.45 10.68 3.80
C MET A 119 -13.96 10.81 3.63
N LEU A 120 -14.74 9.98 4.31
CA LEU A 120 -16.21 10.01 4.28
C LEU A 120 -16.76 11.29 4.88
N TRP A 121 -16.16 11.77 5.97
CA TRP A 121 -16.53 13.03 6.60
C TRP A 121 -16.38 14.23 5.67
N LYS A 122 -15.26 14.32 4.93
CA LYS A 122 -15.04 15.39 3.96
C LYS A 122 -16.06 15.38 2.82
N ARG A 123 -16.52 14.20 2.42
CA ARG A 123 -17.52 14.04 1.35
C ARG A 123 -18.91 14.44 1.81
N SER A 124 -19.29 14.16 3.05
CA SER A 124 -20.65 14.43 3.57
C SER A 124 -20.96 15.91 3.74
N GLY A 125 -19.97 16.79 3.61
CA GLY A 125 -20.18 18.25 3.70
C GLY A 125 -20.63 18.75 5.07
N TRP A 126 -20.56 17.92 6.10
CA TRP A 126 -20.88 18.33 7.47
C TRP A 126 -19.83 19.35 7.95
N ARG A 127 -20.15 20.63 7.73
CA ARG A 127 -19.45 21.68 8.46
C ARG A 127 -19.78 21.48 9.94
N GLN A 128 -18.76 21.52 10.79
CA GLN A 128 -18.99 21.68 12.22
C GLN A 128 -19.90 22.87 12.43
N VAL A 129 -21.12 22.63 12.86
CA VAL A 129 -21.89 23.63 13.57
C VAL A 129 -21.34 23.59 14.99
N VAL A 130 -20.41 24.48 15.28
CA VAL A 130 -19.99 24.81 16.63
C VAL A 130 -21.04 25.75 17.21
#